data_c9dac94d31f6fabcb38b88b84f70cad0
#
_entry.id   c9dac94d31f6fabcb38b88b84f70cad0
#
_cell.length_a   1.000
_cell.length_b   1.000
_cell.length_c   1.000
_cell.angle_alpha   90.00
_cell.angle_beta   90.00
_cell.angle_gamma   90.00
#
_symmetry.space_group_name_H-M   'P 1'
#
loop_
_entity.id
_entity.type
_entity.pdbx_description
1 polymer ?
#
loop_
_entity_poly.entity_id
_entity_poly.type
_entity_poly.pdbx_seq_one_letter_code
_entity_poly.pdbx_strand_id
1 'polypeptide(L)'
;MKSIRQSGWAAVLVLSVATASAQTARPSKQYSIDQFLNTTSIAGASFSADESRILFSSNKTGIWNVYSIPVTGGEWTAITKSTTDSTYAVSFFPKDDRILFTRDQGGNELNHLYVLKDGQERDLTPGDKLKAQFAGWTPEGGAFFVASNERDPRYFDIYRYDSATYERTLVYKNEHGHFPDDISGDGKWVAMTKLSSANDTDIYLWNADTKALTHLTPHKGDAQYSPVTFDPASRHLYYLSNEGSEFTRLRRYSLAAGTHEDVERADWDVTFTSFSHNGRYRVTGVNKDGRTVITVVETASGKPVALPAIPNGGVSGVAIARSESKLAFYVSGDRSPNDLHVLQLGANNAPVKLTSSLSPDIDPADLVDTAVVRFKARDGMTIPNILWKPHQASATAKAPAIVLVHGGPGGQTTSGYNAQVQYYVNHGYVVLGINNRGSSGYGKSFFAADDRRHGREPLWDCVDAKKYLASLPYVDANRIGILGGSYGGYMVLAALAFQPDEFDVGVDIFGVSNWLRTLGAIPAWWEAQRKALYAELGDPVADEKMLYEVSPVFHAAKIKKPLIVLQGANDPRVVKAESDDIIAAVRKNGVPVEYVIFPDEGHGFTKKKNQIEGYSAVLKFLDTHLKGKAAGTR
;
A
#
# COMPACT_ATOMS: atom_id res chain seq x y z
N MET A 1 37.85 -57.91 18.62
CA MET A 1 38.83 -56.84 18.41
C MET A 1 38.63 -56.22 17.03
N LYS A 2 37.98 -55.09 16.92
CA LYS A 2 38.09 -54.11 15.83
C LYS A 2 37.50 -52.81 16.32
N SER A 3 38.33 -51.84 16.56
CA SER A 3 38.01 -50.49 17.06
C SER A 3 37.26 -49.67 16.05
N ILE A 4 36.14 -49.09 16.44
CA ILE A 4 35.43 -48.08 15.67
C ILE A 4 35.95 -46.69 16.14
N ARG A 5 36.63 -45.98 15.22
CA ARG A 5 37.03 -44.60 15.44
C ARG A 5 35.81 -43.68 15.24
N GLN A 6 35.43 -43.00 16.28
CA GLN A 6 34.51 -41.86 16.23
C GLN A 6 35.28 -40.62 15.70
N SER A 7 34.91 -40.13 14.51
CA SER A 7 35.35 -38.85 14.00
C SER A 7 34.32 -37.80 14.43
N GLY A 8 34.70 -36.99 15.42
CA GLY A 8 33.92 -35.83 15.82
C GLY A 8 34.03 -34.70 14.80
N TRP A 9 32.90 -34.28 14.27
CA TRP A 9 32.79 -33.05 13.50
C TRP A 9 32.50 -31.89 14.49
N ALA A 10 33.49 -31.02 14.67
CA ALA A 10 33.29 -29.76 15.36
C ALA A 10 32.63 -28.79 14.39
N ALA A 11 31.33 -28.48 14.63
CA ALA A 11 30.65 -27.39 13.93
C ALA A 11 31.21 -26.06 14.44
N VAL A 12 32.00 -25.38 13.62
CA VAL A 12 32.42 -23.99 13.88
C VAL A 12 31.24 -23.08 13.54
N LEU A 13 30.55 -22.58 14.56
CA LEU A 13 29.58 -21.51 14.43
C LEU A 13 30.35 -20.21 14.12
N VAL A 14 30.38 -19.81 12.85
CA VAL A 14 30.84 -18.47 12.46
C VAL A 14 29.71 -17.50 12.77
N LEU A 15 29.77 -16.85 13.94
CA LEU A 15 28.99 -15.64 14.21
C LEU A 15 29.53 -14.54 13.29
N SER A 16 28.86 -14.26 12.20
CA SER A 16 29.07 -13.03 11.44
C SER A 16 28.48 -11.87 12.25
N VAL A 17 29.31 -11.23 13.07
CA VAL A 17 29.04 -9.92 13.61
C VAL A 17 29.07 -8.94 12.44
N ALA A 18 27.92 -8.57 11.90
CA ALA A 18 27.80 -7.44 11.00
C ALA A 18 28.22 -6.19 11.80
N THR A 19 29.45 -5.75 11.62
CA THR A 19 29.90 -4.44 12.07
C THR A 19 29.10 -3.40 11.28
N ALA A 20 28.03 -2.90 11.88
CA ALA A 20 27.42 -1.66 11.42
C ALA A 20 28.53 -0.60 11.45
N SER A 21 29.07 -0.26 10.31
CA SER A 21 30.01 0.84 10.18
C SER A 21 29.33 2.08 10.75
N ALA A 22 29.86 2.62 11.84
CA ALA A 22 29.38 3.84 12.46
C ALA A 22 29.52 4.96 11.41
N GLN A 23 28.43 5.23 10.71
CA GLN A 23 28.39 6.29 9.71
C GLN A 23 28.66 7.61 10.45
N THR A 24 29.80 8.23 10.19
CA THR A 24 30.16 9.51 10.78
C THR A 24 29.13 10.57 10.34
N ALA A 25 28.70 11.41 11.30
CA ALA A 25 27.81 12.52 10.97
C ALA A 25 28.48 13.43 9.93
N ARG A 26 27.72 13.78 8.89
CA ARG A 26 28.15 14.75 7.89
C ARG A 26 27.09 15.82 7.68
N PRO A 27 27.47 17.02 7.29
CA PRO A 27 26.51 18.00 6.78
C PRO A 27 25.73 17.42 5.58
N SER A 28 24.46 17.77 5.49
CA SER A 28 23.61 17.48 4.36
C SER A 28 22.93 18.76 3.93
N LYS A 29 22.83 19.01 2.62
CA LYS A 29 22.04 20.12 2.11
C LYS A 29 20.60 19.88 2.47
N GLN A 30 19.93 20.90 3.02
CA GLN A 30 18.49 20.85 3.27
C GLN A 30 17.73 21.35 2.04
N TYR A 31 16.65 20.64 1.73
CA TYR A 31 15.78 20.92 0.60
C TYR A 31 14.38 21.31 1.08
N SER A 32 13.73 22.24 0.40
CA SER A 32 12.34 22.59 0.67
C SER A 32 11.39 21.44 0.33
N ILE A 33 10.17 21.49 0.87
CA ILE A 33 9.14 20.51 0.50
C ILE A 33 8.80 20.60 -0.99
N ASP A 34 8.83 21.80 -1.59
CA ASP A 34 8.62 21.97 -3.03
C ASP A 34 9.66 21.19 -3.84
N GLN A 35 10.94 21.25 -3.45
CA GLN A 35 12.00 20.48 -4.10
C GLN A 35 11.78 18.97 -3.96
N PHE A 36 11.35 18.48 -2.78
CA PHE A 36 10.99 17.08 -2.60
C PHE A 36 9.78 16.66 -3.45
N LEU A 37 8.74 17.49 -3.52
CA LEU A 37 7.52 17.20 -4.28
C LEU A 37 7.63 17.54 -5.78
N ASN A 38 8.71 18.22 -6.21
CA ASN A 38 9.11 18.24 -7.62
C ASN A 38 9.53 16.86 -8.13
N THR A 39 9.92 15.93 -7.23
CA THR A 39 10.00 14.51 -7.56
C THR A 39 8.67 14.05 -8.16
N THR A 40 8.76 13.40 -9.32
CA THR A 40 7.59 12.95 -10.05
C THR A 40 7.20 11.55 -9.59
N SER A 41 5.95 11.35 -9.20
CA SER A 41 5.41 10.01 -8.99
C SER A 41 4.89 9.47 -10.32
N ILE A 42 5.18 8.20 -10.58
CA ILE A 42 4.70 7.47 -11.76
C ILE A 42 4.18 6.09 -11.36
N ALA A 43 3.12 5.63 -12.03
CA ALA A 43 2.47 4.35 -11.74
C ALA A 43 1.73 3.80 -12.97
N GLY A 44 1.45 2.49 -12.97
CA GLY A 44 0.80 1.80 -14.08
C GLY A 44 1.74 1.63 -15.28
N ALA A 45 1.49 0.65 -16.11
CA ALA A 45 2.15 0.50 -17.41
C ALA A 45 1.27 -0.35 -18.34
N SER A 46 1.03 0.12 -19.56
CA SER A 46 0.33 -0.62 -20.60
C SER A 46 0.97 -0.31 -21.93
N PHE A 47 1.32 -1.34 -22.70
CA PHE A 47 1.81 -1.17 -24.06
C PHE A 47 0.67 -0.77 -25.01
N SER A 48 0.98 0.10 -26.01
CA SER A 48 0.11 0.37 -27.15
C SER A 48 -0.08 -0.88 -28.01
N ALA A 49 -1.10 -0.88 -28.88
CA ALA A 49 -1.40 -2.02 -29.76
C ALA A 49 -0.21 -2.40 -30.66
N ASP A 50 0.57 -1.43 -31.13
CA ASP A 50 1.79 -1.62 -31.93
C ASP A 50 3.06 -1.82 -31.05
N GLU A 51 2.91 -1.79 -29.72
CA GLU A 51 3.97 -1.92 -28.73
C GLU A 51 5.10 -0.90 -28.85
N SER A 52 4.85 0.23 -29.49
CA SER A 52 5.83 1.32 -29.67
C SER A 52 5.83 2.31 -28.50
N ARG A 53 4.76 2.34 -27.69
CA ARG A 53 4.57 3.29 -26.58
C ARG A 53 4.09 2.58 -25.31
N ILE A 54 4.33 3.22 -24.17
CA ILE A 54 3.81 2.82 -22.87
C ILE A 54 2.92 3.95 -22.33
N LEU A 55 1.72 3.58 -21.89
CA LEU A 55 0.79 4.41 -21.14
C LEU A 55 1.11 4.27 -19.65
N PHE A 56 1.08 5.38 -18.91
CA PHE A 56 1.30 5.40 -17.46
C PHE A 56 0.65 6.64 -16.83
N SER A 57 0.50 6.63 -15.52
CA SER A 57 0.01 7.77 -14.74
C SER A 57 1.17 8.54 -14.14
N SER A 58 1.05 9.86 -14.04
CA SER A 58 2.03 10.71 -13.36
C SER A 58 1.41 11.96 -12.75
N ASN A 59 1.99 12.41 -11.63
CA ASN A 59 1.65 13.68 -10.98
C ASN A 59 2.57 14.85 -11.42
N LYS A 60 3.22 14.74 -12.57
CA LYS A 60 4.18 15.73 -13.10
C LYS A 60 3.63 17.18 -13.11
N THR A 61 2.33 17.35 -13.38
CA THR A 61 1.65 18.65 -13.43
C THR A 61 1.02 19.09 -12.10
N GLY A 62 1.38 18.45 -10.99
CA GLY A 62 0.83 18.77 -9.67
C GLY A 62 -0.42 17.97 -9.29
N ILE A 63 -1.02 17.27 -10.24
CA ILE A 63 -2.13 16.34 -10.09
C ILE A 63 -1.88 15.13 -11.00
N TRP A 64 -2.46 13.98 -10.67
CA TRP A 64 -2.31 12.79 -11.51
C TRP A 64 -3.01 12.96 -12.85
N ASN A 65 -2.27 12.70 -13.91
CA ASN A 65 -2.73 12.66 -15.29
C ASN A 65 -2.15 11.45 -16.01
N VAL A 66 -2.76 11.09 -17.14
CA VAL A 66 -2.32 10.00 -18.01
C VAL A 66 -1.32 10.51 -19.04
N TYR A 67 -0.23 9.79 -19.20
CA TYR A 67 0.85 10.08 -20.15
C TYR A 67 1.17 8.84 -21.00
N SER A 68 1.81 9.07 -22.13
CA SER A 68 2.49 8.02 -22.88
C SER A 68 3.94 8.41 -23.17
N ILE A 69 4.80 7.39 -23.35
CA ILE A 69 6.21 7.56 -23.72
C ILE A 69 6.60 6.48 -24.74
N PRO A 70 7.44 6.80 -25.75
CA PRO A 70 8.01 5.79 -26.64
C PRO A 70 8.84 4.74 -25.87
N VAL A 71 8.79 3.48 -26.28
CA VAL A 71 9.60 2.39 -25.67
C VAL A 71 11.11 2.61 -25.84
N THR A 72 11.50 3.51 -26.74
CA THR A 72 12.90 3.94 -26.97
C THR A 72 13.32 5.11 -26.10
N GLY A 73 12.42 5.64 -25.26
CA GLY A 73 12.62 6.89 -24.51
C GLY A 73 12.27 8.13 -25.33
N GLY A 74 12.43 9.29 -24.72
CA GLY A 74 12.12 10.59 -25.32
C GLY A 74 11.08 11.37 -24.52
N GLU A 75 10.40 12.31 -25.17
CA GLU A 75 9.44 13.19 -24.53
C GLU A 75 8.13 12.47 -24.17
N TRP A 76 7.57 12.85 -23.01
CA TRP A 76 6.28 12.35 -22.56
C TRP A 76 5.16 13.12 -23.27
N THR A 77 4.20 12.39 -23.79
CA THR A 77 2.97 12.98 -24.34
C THR A 77 1.89 12.95 -23.27
N ALA A 78 1.37 14.13 -22.90
CA ALA A 78 0.23 14.22 -21.98
C ALA A 78 -1.06 13.80 -22.73
N ILE A 79 -1.71 12.77 -22.21
CA ILE A 79 -2.95 12.20 -22.77
C ILE A 79 -4.16 12.87 -22.13
N THR A 80 -4.19 12.99 -20.80
CA THR A 80 -5.18 13.80 -20.08
C THR A 80 -4.54 15.07 -19.55
N LYS A 81 -5.35 16.11 -19.31
CA LYS A 81 -4.89 17.43 -18.85
C LYS A 81 -5.81 17.97 -17.75
N SER A 82 -6.22 17.10 -16.83
CA SER A 82 -7.02 17.50 -15.69
C SER A 82 -6.25 18.45 -14.79
N THR A 83 -6.94 19.45 -14.25
CA THR A 83 -6.44 20.41 -13.27
C THR A 83 -7.18 20.35 -11.94
N THR A 84 -8.23 19.55 -11.85
CA THR A 84 -9.13 19.43 -10.69
C THR A 84 -9.10 18.06 -10.06
N ASP A 85 -9.32 17.00 -10.85
CA ASP A 85 -9.46 15.63 -10.36
C ASP A 85 -8.38 14.72 -10.96
N SER A 86 -7.84 13.84 -10.14
CA SER A 86 -6.80 12.90 -10.55
C SER A 86 -7.33 11.89 -11.56
N THR A 87 -6.58 11.68 -12.65
CA THR A 87 -6.86 10.68 -13.68
C THR A 87 -5.80 9.61 -13.69
N TYR A 88 -6.20 8.34 -13.73
CA TYR A 88 -5.29 7.21 -13.65
C TYR A 88 -5.43 6.31 -14.88
N ALA A 89 -4.30 6.02 -15.52
CA ALA A 89 -4.23 5.11 -16.66
C ALA A 89 -4.68 3.70 -16.28
N VAL A 90 -5.53 3.11 -17.11
CA VAL A 90 -5.90 1.70 -17.02
C VAL A 90 -5.15 0.91 -18.09
N SER A 91 -5.45 1.15 -19.38
CA SER A 91 -4.74 0.49 -20.48
C SER A 91 -4.98 1.19 -21.81
N PHE A 92 -4.10 0.93 -22.79
CA PHE A 92 -4.49 1.04 -24.19
C PHE A 92 -5.52 -0.03 -24.55
N PHE A 93 -6.33 0.24 -25.59
CA PHE A 93 -7.09 -0.83 -26.24
C PHE A 93 -6.14 -1.80 -26.93
N PRO A 94 -6.43 -3.12 -26.91
CA PRO A 94 -5.52 -4.12 -27.50
C PRO A 94 -5.34 -4.02 -29.02
N LYS A 95 -6.23 -3.31 -29.74
CA LYS A 95 -6.27 -3.26 -31.20
C LYS A 95 -6.12 -1.86 -31.80
N ASP A 96 -6.10 -0.83 -30.97
CA ASP A 96 -6.02 0.58 -31.43
C ASP A 96 -5.51 1.51 -30.32
N ASP A 97 -5.45 2.80 -30.63
CA ASP A 97 -4.85 3.83 -29.75
C ASP A 97 -5.84 4.44 -28.73
N ARG A 98 -7.06 3.92 -28.63
CA ARG A 98 -7.98 4.33 -27.58
C ARG A 98 -7.41 3.96 -26.22
N ILE A 99 -7.81 4.69 -25.21
CA ILE A 99 -7.28 4.54 -23.85
C ILE A 99 -8.45 4.44 -22.88
N LEU A 100 -8.33 3.49 -21.94
CA LEU A 100 -9.15 3.47 -20.72
C LEU A 100 -8.40 4.18 -19.60
N PHE A 101 -9.11 4.99 -18.84
CA PHE A 101 -8.62 5.61 -17.61
C PHE A 101 -9.74 5.72 -16.57
N THR A 102 -9.38 5.93 -15.31
CA THR A 102 -10.33 6.16 -14.22
C THR A 102 -10.17 7.54 -13.62
N ARG A 103 -11.25 8.05 -13.04
CA ARG A 103 -11.30 9.31 -12.32
C ARG A 103 -12.43 9.26 -11.29
N ASP A 104 -12.18 9.83 -10.11
CA ASP A 104 -13.21 10.18 -9.12
C ASP A 104 -13.40 11.70 -9.07
N GLN A 105 -14.23 12.20 -8.18
CA GLN A 105 -14.49 13.63 -8.02
C GLN A 105 -14.08 14.10 -6.63
N GLY A 106 -13.06 14.96 -6.57
CA GLY A 106 -12.60 15.57 -5.32
C GLY A 106 -12.11 14.58 -4.26
N GLY A 107 -11.71 13.37 -4.65
CA GLY A 107 -11.23 12.32 -3.74
C GLY A 107 -12.36 11.53 -3.04
N ASN A 108 -13.59 11.53 -3.59
CA ASN A 108 -14.73 10.78 -3.03
C ASN A 108 -14.66 9.26 -3.23
N GLU A 109 -13.65 8.77 -3.93
CA GLU A 109 -13.40 7.35 -4.26
C GLU A 109 -14.48 6.67 -5.13
N LEU A 110 -15.45 7.40 -5.64
CA LEU A 110 -16.43 6.89 -6.60
C LEU A 110 -15.84 6.98 -8.00
N ASN A 111 -14.93 6.07 -8.29
CA ASN A 111 -14.22 6.04 -9.57
C ASN A 111 -15.14 5.57 -10.70
N HIS A 112 -15.19 6.35 -11.78
CA HIS A 112 -15.79 5.97 -13.04
C HIS A 112 -14.72 5.51 -14.03
N LEU A 113 -15.11 4.66 -14.99
CA LEU A 113 -14.28 4.23 -16.10
C LEU A 113 -14.59 5.08 -17.34
N TYR A 114 -13.56 5.68 -17.90
CA TYR A 114 -13.64 6.54 -19.07
C TYR A 114 -12.89 5.92 -20.25
N VAL A 115 -13.37 6.20 -21.46
CA VAL A 115 -12.62 5.99 -22.70
C VAL A 115 -12.23 7.34 -23.30
N LEU A 116 -10.99 7.45 -23.76
CA LEU A 116 -10.51 8.54 -24.59
C LEU A 116 -10.32 8.05 -26.02
N LYS A 117 -10.97 8.72 -26.98
CA LYS A 117 -10.85 8.49 -28.41
C LYS A 117 -10.77 9.84 -29.13
N ASP A 118 -9.76 10.03 -29.97
CA ASP A 118 -9.59 11.24 -30.79
C ASP A 118 -9.70 12.55 -30.01
N GLY A 119 -9.16 12.57 -28.78
CA GLY A 119 -9.20 13.71 -27.86
C GLY A 119 -10.55 13.93 -27.15
N GLN A 120 -11.53 13.05 -27.37
CA GLN A 120 -12.84 13.12 -26.71
C GLN A 120 -12.96 12.05 -25.60
N GLU A 121 -13.33 12.51 -24.41
CA GLU A 121 -13.61 11.61 -23.26
C GLU A 121 -15.09 11.19 -23.27
N ARG A 122 -15.33 9.91 -22.97
CA ARG A 122 -16.67 9.38 -22.70
C ARG A 122 -16.66 8.60 -21.41
N ASP A 123 -17.55 8.95 -20.48
CA ASP A 123 -17.84 8.15 -19.29
C ASP A 123 -18.61 6.88 -19.71
N LEU A 124 -18.04 5.71 -19.38
CA LEU A 124 -18.65 4.41 -19.65
C LEU A 124 -19.54 3.92 -18.51
N THR A 125 -19.40 4.53 -17.34
CA THR A 125 -20.06 4.12 -16.07
C THR A 125 -20.66 5.33 -15.35
N PRO A 126 -21.55 6.11 -16.01
CA PRO A 126 -22.12 7.31 -15.43
C PRO A 126 -23.05 7.01 -14.25
N GLY A 127 -23.01 7.83 -13.19
CA GLY A 127 -23.89 7.74 -12.01
C GLY A 127 -23.31 8.39 -10.77
N ASP A 128 -24.12 9.12 -9.99
CA ASP A 128 -23.66 9.95 -8.86
C ASP A 128 -23.07 9.14 -7.67
N LYS A 129 -23.49 7.89 -7.51
CA LYS A 129 -23.08 7.01 -6.39
C LYS A 129 -22.44 5.71 -6.88
N LEU A 130 -22.02 5.70 -8.11
CA LEU A 130 -21.47 4.52 -8.75
C LEU A 130 -19.96 4.47 -8.54
N LYS A 131 -19.45 3.28 -8.28
CA LYS A 131 -18.04 2.94 -8.30
C LYS A 131 -17.81 1.83 -9.31
N ALA A 132 -16.88 2.02 -10.23
CA ALA A 132 -16.52 1.04 -11.25
C ALA A 132 -15.02 0.72 -11.22
N GLN A 133 -14.71 -0.52 -11.56
CA GLN A 133 -13.34 -1.03 -11.65
C GLN A 133 -13.19 -1.85 -12.92
N PHE A 134 -12.14 -1.59 -13.69
CA PHE A 134 -11.77 -2.43 -14.80
C PHE A 134 -11.30 -3.80 -14.30
N ALA A 135 -11.89 -4.88 -14.85
CA ALA A 135 -11.62 -6.25 -14.40
C ALA A 135 -10.87 -7.09 -15.45
N GLY A 136 -10.48 -6.51 -16.59
CA GLY A 136 -9.64 -7.20 -17.58
C GLY A 136 -10.20 -7.20 -19.01
N TRP A 137 -9.32 -7.49 -19.96
CA TRP A 137 -9.65 -7.70 -21.36
C TRP A 137 -9.95 -9.18 -21.63
N THR A 138 -10.86 -9.44 -22.58
CA THR A 138 -10.91 -10.79 -23.18
C THR A 138 -9.62 -11.07 -23.96
N PRO A 139 -9.20 -12.34 -24.12
CA PRO A 139 -7.94 -12.69 -24.80
C PRO A 139 -7.82 -12.09 -26.20
N GLU A 140 -8.91 -12.01 -26.95
CA GLU A 140 -8.92 -11.45 -28.31
C GLU A 140 -8.99 -9.91 -28.33
N GLY A 141 -9.21 -9.26 -27.17
CA GLY A 141 -9.37 -7.82 -27.06
C GLY A 141 -10.63 -7.25 -27.72
N GLY A 142 -11.62 -8.10 -27.97
CA GLY A 142 -12.92 -7.70 -28.53
C GLY A 142 -13.92 -7.22 -27.49
N ALA A 143 -13.64 -7.45 -26.21
CA ALA A 143 -14.44 -6.99 -25.09
C ALA A 143 -13.58 -6.83 -23.84
N PHE A 144 -14.15 -6.21 -22.81
CA PHE A 144 -13.55 -6.07 -21.48
C PHE A 144 -14.61 -6.21 -20.40
N PHE A 145 -14.15 -6.52 -19.20
CA PHE A 145 -15.00 -6.67 -18.03
C PHE A 145 -14.86 -5.49 -17.09
N VAL A 146 -15.98 -5.13 -16.44
CA VAL A 146 -16.06 -4.05 -15.44
C VAL A 146 -16.86 -4.55 -14.25
N ALA A 147 -16.29 -4.42 -13.06
CA ALA A 147 -17.02 -4.56 -11.82
C ALA A 147 -17.69 -3.22 -11.49
N SER A 148 -18.99 -3.20 -11.24
CA SER A 148 -19.75 -1.98 -10.96
C SER A 148 -20.83 -2.22 -9.91
N ASN A 149 -20.97 -1.26 -8.99
CA ASN A 149 -22.01 -1.28 -7.94
C ASN A 149 -23.27 -0.47 -8.33
N GLU A 150 -23.50 -0.27 -9.62
CA GLU A 150 -24.60 0.58 -10.12
C GLU A 150 -26.01 0.10 -9.70
N ARG A 151 -26.20 -1.22 -9.59
CA ARG A 151 -27.49 -1.82 -9.19
C ARG A 151 -27.73 -1.70 -7.68
N ASP A 152 -26.68 -1.92 -6.88
CA ASP A 152 -26.71 -1.86 -5.42
C ASP A 152 -25.38 -1.28 -4.94
N PRO A 153 -25.35 -0.12 -4.28
CA PRO A 153 -24.11 0.52 -3.86
C PRO A 153 -23.21 -0.34 -2.96
N ARG A 154 -23.74 -1.44 -2.41
CA ARG A 154 -22.99 -2.36 -1.53
C ARG A 154 -22.25 -3.45 -2.29
N TYR A 155 -22.70 -3.85 -3.49
CA TYR A 155 -22.23 -5.07 -4.16
C TYR A 155 -21.85 -4.78 -5.61
N PHE A 156 -20.72 -5.34 -6.02
CA PHE A 156 -20.23 -5.21 -7.38
C PHE A 156 -20.75 -6.35 -8.25
N ASP A 157 -21.46 -6.02 -9.31
CA ASP A 157 -21.82 -6.91 -10.41
C ASP A 157 -20.73 -6.89 -11.48
N ILE A 158 -20.61 -7.92 -12.31
CA ILE A 158 -19.67 -7.96 -13.43
C ILE A 158 -20.42 -7.76 -14.74
N TYR A 159 -20.00 -6.77 -15.50
CA TYR A 159 -20.49 -6.46 -16.85
C TYR A 159 -19.41 -6.73 -17.89
N ARG A 160 -19.82 -7.26 -19.04
CA ARG A 160 -18.99 -7.38 -20.24
C ARG A 160 -19.35 -6.27 -21.20
N TYR A 161 -18.37 -5.45 -21.58
CA TYR A 161 -18.47 -4.37 -22.55
C TYR A 161 -17.91 -4.81 -23.89
N ASP A 162 -18.64 -4.59 -24.98
CA ASP A 162 -18.10 -4.71 -26.34
C ASP A 162 -17.08 -3.58 -26.58
N SER A 163 -15.90 -3.90 -27.10
CA SER A 163 -14.83 -2.91 -27.24
C SER A 163 -15.05 -1.91 -28.38
N ALA A 164 -15.94 -2.19 -29.33
CA ALA A 164 -16.22 -1.31 -30.45
C ALA A 164 -17.42 -0.37 -30.19
N THR A 165 -18.49 -0.90 -29.61
CA THR A 165 -19.78 -0.18 -29.42
C THR A 165 -19.93 0.35 -27.99
N TYR A 166 -19.23 -0.23 -27.01
CA TYR A 166 -19.38 -0.04 -25.55
C TYR A 166 -20.76 -0.49 -25.03
N GLU A 167 -21.51 -1.26 -25.83
CA GLU A 167 -22.68 -1.96 -25.33
C GLU A 167 -22.28 -2.98 -24.28
N ARG A 168 -23.08 -3.08 -23.21
CA ARG A 168 -22.74 -3.93 -22.08
C ARG A 168 -23.81 -4.97 -21.79
N THR A 169 -23.37 -6.11 -21.30
CA THR A 169 -24.22 -7.20 -20.84
C THR A 169 -23.81 -7.61 -19.43
N LEU A 170 -24.79 -7.89 -18.58
CA LEU A 170 -24.56 -8.41 -17.24
C LEU A 170 -24.07 -9.87 -17.33
N VAL A 171 -22.87 -10.13 -16.80
CA VAL A 171 -22.28 -11.48 -16.72
C VAL A 171 -22.62 -12.12 -15.39
N TYR A 172 -22.33 -11.42 -14.30
CA TYR A 172 -22.57 -11.91 -12.94
C TYR A 172 -23.34 -10.86 -12.13
N LYS A 173 -24.48 -11.28 -11.57
CA LYS A 173 -25.24 -10.50 -10.60
C LYS A 173 -24.84 -10.94 -9.19
N ASN A 174 -24.27 -10.03 -8.43
CA ASN A 174 -23.81 -10.32 -7.08
C ASN A 174 -24.98 -10.31 -6.07
N GLU A 175 -25.59 -11.46 -5.85
CA GLU A 175 -26.67 -11.66 -4.88
C GLU A 175 -26.17 -12.25 -3.55
N HIS A 176 -24.89 -12.64 -3.49
CA HIS A 176 -24.30 -13.33 -2.35
C HIS A 176 -23.47 -12.41 -1.43
N GLY A 177 -23.19 -11.18 -1.87
CA GLY A 177 -22.39 -10.23 -1.09
C GLY A 177 -20.90 -10.61 -0.99
N HIS A 178 -20.41 -11.49 -1.87
CA HIS A 178 -18.99 -11.81 -1.96
C HIS A 178 -18.25 -10.72 -2.76
N PHE A 179 -16.97 -10.56 -2.51
CA PHE A 179 -16.13 -9.63 -3.26
C PHE A 179 -15.64 -10.30 -4.56
N PRO A 180 -15.97 -9.80 -5.76
CA PRO A 180 -15.45 -10.36 -7.00
C PRO A 180 -14.00 -9.93 -7.20
N ASP A 181 -13.07 -10.90 -7.25
CA ASP A 181 -11.63 -10.65 -7.37
C ASP A 181 -11.15 -10.74 -8.82
N ASP A 182 -11.56 -11.78 -9.54
CA ASP A 182 -11.13 -11.98 -10.94
C ASP A 182 -12.19 -12.71 -11.78
N ILE A 183 -12.12 -12.51 -13.10
CA ILE A 183 -12.94 -13.20 -14.08
C ILE A 183 -12.06 -13.87 -15.12
N SER A 184 -12.37 -15.13 -15.48
CA SER A 184 -11.63 -15.84 -16.51
C SER A 184 -11.72 -15.12 -17.86
N GLY A 185 -10.64 -15.20 -18.65
CA GLY A 185 -10.58 -14.51 -19.95
C GLY A 185 -11.71 -14.89 -20.92
N ASP A 186 -12.23 -16.12 -20.83
CA ASP A 186 -13.39 -16.59 -21.59
C ASP A 186 -14.75 -16.14 -21.01
N GLY A 187 -14.74 -15.46 -19.86
CA GLY A 187 -15.94 -14.95 -19.18
C GLY A 187 -16.82 -15.99 -18.51
N LYS A 188 -16.36 -17.25 -18.42
CA LYS A 188 -17.16 -18.35 -17.86
C LYS A 188 -17.09 -18.49 -16.35
N TRP A 189 -16.03 -17.98 -15.73
CA TRP A 189 -15.79 -18.15 -14.30
C TRP A 189 -15.54 -16.82 -13.62
N VAL A 190 -16.21 -16.60 -12.48
CA VAL A 190 -15.94 -15.47 -11.58
C VAL A 190 -15.44 -16.05 -10.26
N ALA A 191 -14.23 -15.67 -9.87
CA ALA A 191 -13.64 -15.99 -8.58
C ALA A 191 -13.93 -14.88 -7.58
N MET A 192 -14.35 -15.24 -6.37
CA MET A 192 -14.80 -14.29 -5.35
C MET A 192 -14.27 -14.68 -3.99
N THR A 193 -14.02 -13.68 -3.16
CA THR A 193 -13.70 -13.85 -1.74
C THR A 193 -14.93 -13.61 -0.87
N LYS A 194 -15.17 -14.50 0.07
CA LYS A 194 -16.03 -14.27 1.23
C LYS A 194 -15.16 -14.03 2.45
N LEU A 195 -15.34 -12.88 3.10
CA LEU A 195 -14.59 -12.49 4.28
C LEU A 195 -15.40 -12.83 5.55
N SER A 196 -14.88 -13.75 6.37
CA SER A 196 -15.42 -14.05 7.71
C SER A 196 -14.72 -13.22 8.78
N SER A 197 -13.40 -13.07 8.67
CA SER A 197 -12.54 -12.14 9.41
C SER A 197 -11.36 -11.74 8.53
N ALA A 198 -10.47 -10.86 9.02
CA ALA A 198 -9.21 -10.54 8.33
C ALA A 198 -8.28 -11.79 8.21
N ASN A 199 -8.44 -12.76 9.11
CA ASN A 199 -7.65 -13.98 9.20
C ASN A 199 -8.34 -15.22 8.62
N ASP A 200 -9.63 -15.11 8.26
CA ASP A 200 -10.47 -16.22 7.81
C ASP A 200 -11.29 -15.81 6.58
N THR A 201 -10.88 -16.33 5.43
CA THR A 201 -11.50 -16.04 4.14
C THR A 201 -11.69 -17.30 3.31
N ASP A 202 -12.71 -17.30 2.46
CA ASP A 202 -13.04 -18.42 1.56
C ASP A 202 -13.09 -17.98 0.11
N ILE A 203 -12.73 -18.89 -0.80
CA ILE A 203 -12.92 -18.71 -2.24
C ILE A 203 -14.23 -19.35 -2.67
N TYR A 204 -15.05 -18.57 -3.38
CA TYR A 204 -16.21 -19.02 -4.12
C TYR A 204 -15.98 -18.86 -5.61
N LEU A 205 -16.42 -19.83 -6.38
CA LEU A 205 -16.31 -19.84 -7.82
C LEU A 205 -17.69 -19.97 -8.44
N TRP A 206 -18.08 -18.97 -9.25
CA TRP A 206 -19.33 -18.97 -9.97
C TRP A 206 -19.09 -19.30 -11.45
N ASN A 207 -19.95 -20.15 -12.01
CA ASN A 207 -19.89 -20.56 -13.41
C ASN A 207 -21.02 -19.90 -14.21
N ALA A 208 -20.66 -19.20 -15.30
CA ALA A 208 -21.61 -18.45 -16.12
C ALA A 208 -22.58 -19.33 -16.93
N ASP A 209 -22.18 -20.55 -17.32
CA ASP A 209 -23.01 -21.45 -18.13
C ASP A 209 -24.05 -22.15 -17.24
N THR A 210 -23.61 -22.71 -16.11
CA THR A 210 -24.47 -23.50 -15.21
C THR A 210 -25.17 -22.67 -14.14
N LYS A 211 -24.72 -21.41 -13.90
CA LYS A 211 -25.13 -20.53 -12.80
C LYS A 211 -24.83 -21.10 -11.40
N ALA A 212 -24.01 -22.11 -11.34
CA ALA A 212 -23.62 -22.75 -10.07
C ALA A 212 -22.56 -21.90 -9.34
N LEU A 213 -22.74 -21.77 -8.03
CA LEU A 213 -21.77 -21.21 -7.11
C LEU A 213 -21.15 -22.34 -6.29
N THR A 214 -19.84 -22.50 -6.36
CA THR A 214 -19.09 -23.55 -5.68
C THR A 214 -18.19 -22.94 -4.60
N HIS A 215 -18.27 -23.46 -3.37
CA HIS A 215 -17.32 -23.14 -2.30
C HIS A 215 -16.04 -23.97 -2.52
N LEU A 216 -14.93 -23.34 -2.90
CA LEU A 216 -13.70 -24.04 -3.28
C LEU A 216 -12.82 -24.44 -2.08
N THR A 217 -12.89 -23.69 -0.99
CA THR A 217 -11.92 -23.78 0.11
C THR A 217 -12.58 -24.03 1.46
N PRO A 218 -13.46 -25.05 1.59
CA PRO A 218 -14.01 -25.40 2.90
C PRO A 218 -12.89 -25.88 3.82
N HIS A 219 -12.73 -25.24 4.97
CA HIS A 219 -11.65 -25.54 5.91
C HIS A 219 -12.10 -25.44 7.37
N LYS A 220 -11.21 -25.81 8.30
CA LYS A 220 -11.43 -25.69 9.75
C LYS A 220 -10.38 -24.76 10.35
N GLY A 221 -10.83 -23.90 11.25
CA GLY A 221 -9.98 -22.87 11.86
C GLY A 221 -9.69 -21.75 10.88
N ASP A 222 -8.91 -20.76 11.32
CA ASP A 222 -8.64 -19.58 10.52
C ASP A 222 -7.60 -19.86 9.44
N ALA A 223 -7.93 -19.53 8.21
CA ALA A 223 -7.01 -19.54 7.07
C ALA A 223 -7.43 -18.49 6.04
N GLN A 224 -6.45 -17.82 5.46
CA GLN A 224 -6.68 -16.89 4.38
C GLN A 224 -6.60 -17.59 3.04
N TYR A 225 -7.59 -17.31 2.18
CA TYR A 225 -7.61 -17.70 0.78
C TYR A 225 -8.02 -16.48 -0.04
N SER A 226 -7.22 -16.14 -1.04
CA SER A 226 -7.44 -14.97 -1.89
C SER A 226 -7.23 -15.33 -3.36
N PRO A 227 -8.24 -15.29 -4.21
CA PRO A 227 -8.07 -15.40 -5.65
C PRO A 227 -7.09 -14.33 -6.14
N VAL A 228 -6.25 -14.68 -7.12
CA VAL A 228 -5.30 -13.72 -7.68
C VAL A 228 -5.53 -13.54 -9.17
N THR A 229 -5.57 -14.64 -9.93
CA THR A 229 -5.81 -14.56 -11.38
C THR A 229 -6.11 -15.95 -11.97
N PHE A 230 -6.87 -15.96 -13.08
CA PHE A 230 -6.92 -17.14 -13.93
C PHE A 230 -5.69 -17.20 -14.84
N ASP A 231 -5.29 -18.41 -15.25
CA ASP A 231 -4.31 -18.52 -16.33
C ASP A 231 -4.93 -18.06 -17.67
N PRO A 232 -4.11 -17.59 -18.63
CA PRO A 232 -4.63 -17.07 -19.91
C PRO A 232 -5.48 -18.06 -20.72
N ALA A 233 -5.31 -19.35 -20.47
CA ALA A 233 -6.09 -20.40 -21.12
C ALA A 233 -7.39 -20.74 -20.35
N SER A 234 -7.70 -20.03 -19.26
CA SER A 234 -8.88 -20.25 -18.40
C SER A 234 -9.01 -21.71 -17.93
N ARG A 235 -7.88 -22.35 -17.60
CA ARG A 235 -7.84 -23.75 -17.10
C ARG A 235 -7.62 -23.86 -15.61
N HIS A 236 -6.99 -22.86 -15.00
CA HIS A 236 -6.66 -22.82 -13.59
C HIS A 236 -6.95 -21.45 -12.99
N LEU A 237 -7.49 -21.47 -11.76
CA LEU A 237 -7.50 -20.31 -10.87
C LEU A 237 -6.25 -20.37 -9.98
N TYR A 238 -5.43 -19.31 -10.01
CA TYR A 238 -4.32 -19.12 -9.08
C TYR A 238 -4.79 -18.30 -7.88
N TYR A 239 -4.38 -18.71 -6.69
CA TYR A 239 -4.79 -18.07 -5.44
C TYR A 239 -3.69 -18.16 -4.38
N LEU A 240 -3.74 -17.27 -3.42
CA LEU A 240 -2.86 -17.26 -2.25
C LEU A 240 -3.55 -17.94 -1.07
N SER A 241 -2.78 -18.63 -0.24
CA SER A 241 -3.28 -19.20 1.01
C SER A 241 -2.16 -19.41 2.02
N ASN A 242 -2.49 -19.18 3.31
CA ASN A 242 -1.67 -19.53 4.45
C ASN A 242 -2.20 -20.78 5.20
N GLU A 243 -3.07 -21.56 4.59
CA GLU A 243 -3.56 -22.82 5.18
C GLU A 243 -2.38 -23.75 5.52
N GLY A 244 -2.27 -24.17 6.79
CA GLY A 244 -1.18 -25.01 7.27
C GLY A 244 0.22 -24.37 7.17
N SER A 245 0.32 -23.04 7.06
CA SER A 245 1.56 -22.29 6.95
C SER A 245 1.46 -20.97 7.70
N GLU A 246 2.59 -20.44 8.15
CA GLU A 246 2.69 -19.10 8.72
C GLU A 246 2.63 -18.03 7.61
N PHE A 247 3.25 -18.29 6.46
CA PHE A 247 3.27 -17.38 5.33
C PHE A 247 2.36 -17.84 4.19
N THR A 248 1.82 -16.88 3.43
CA THR A 248 1.04 -17.16 2.24
C THR A 248 1.91 -17.78 1.15
N ARG A 249 1.36 -18.76 0.47
CA ARG A 249 1.95 -19.46 -0.68
C ARG A 249 1.04 -19.35 -1.88
N LEU A 250 1.61 -19.47 -3.07
CA LEU A 250 0.85 -19.53 -4.31
C LEU A 250 0.37 -20.97 -4.55
N ARG A 251 -0.94 -21.12 -4.77
CA ARG A 251 -1.62 -22.35 -5.14
C ARG A 251 -2.41 -22.17 -6.42
N ARG A 252 -2.80 -23.25 -7.06
CA ARG A 252 -3.74 -23.24 -8.17
C ARG A 252 -4.83 -24.29 -8.00
N TYR A 253 -5.99 -24.01 -8.56
CA TYR A 253 -7.12 -24.93 -8.67
C TYR A 253 -7.36 -25.26 -10.13
N SER A 254 -7.41 -26.55 -10.48
CA SER A 254 -7.75 -27.01 -11.83
C SER A 254 -9.26 -26.99 -12.02
N LEU A 255 -9.75 -26.17 -12.96
CA LEU A 255 -11.18 -26.04 -13.27
C LEU A 255 -11.78 -27.33 -13.84
N ALA A 256 -10.97 -28.14 -14.54
CA ALA A 256 -11.40 -29.41 -15.12
C ALA A 256 -11.32 -30.59 -14.15
N ALA A 257 -10.23 -30.66 -13.36
CA ALA A 257 -9.99 -31.79 -12.46
C ALA A 257 -10.58 -31.60 -11.05
N GLY A 258 -10.89 -30.36 -10.64
CA GLY A 258 -11.36 -30.05 -9.30
C GLY A 258 -10.29 -30.24 -8.21
N THR A 259 -9.01 -30.13 -8.56
CA THR A 259 -7.88 -30.39 -7.65
C THR A 259 -7.08 -29.14 -7.33
N HIS A 260 -6.55 -29.08 -6.11
CA HIS A 260 -5.68 -28.02 -5.62
C HIS A 260 -4.21 -28.48 -5.63
N GLU A 261 -3.31 -27.58 -6.07
CA GLU A 261 -1.87 -27.85 -6.12
C GLU A 261 -1.08 -26.64 -5.60
N ASP A 262 0.03 -26.90 -4.90
CA ASP A 262 1.00 -25.85 -4.56
C ASP A 262 1.84 -25.50 -5.79
N VAL A 263 2.06 -24.20 -6.02
CA VAL A 263 2.84 -23.68 -7.15
C VAL A 263 4.17 -23.11 -6.68
N GLU A 264 4.13 -22.26 -5.64
CA GLU A 264 5.31 -21.58 -5.12
C GLU A 264 5.19 -21.34 -3.61
N ARG A 265 6.29 -21.56 -2.90
CA ARG A 265 6.43 -21.28 -1.46
C ARG A 265 7.67 -20.42 -1.23
N ALA A 266 7.60 -19.55 -0.24
CA ALA A 266 8.71 -18.73 0.22
C ALA A 266 8.73 -18.71 1.76
N ASP A 267 9.86 -18.28 2.33
CA ASP A 267 9.98 -18.03 3.78
C ASP A 267 9.31 -16.71 4.20
N TRP A 268 8.59 -16.07 3.29
CA TRP A 268 7.84 -14.82 3.42
C TRP A 268 6.57 -14.90 2.59
N ASP A 269 5.65 -13.94 2.78
CA ASP A 269 4.39 -13.92 2.06
C ASP A 269 4.59 -13.77 0.55
N VAL A 270 4.11 -14.75 -0.23
CA VAL A 270 3.81 -14.52 -1.65
C VAL A 270 2.61 -13.59 -1.71
N THR A 271 2.73 -12.48 -2.44
CA THR A 271 1.72 -11.41 -2.40
C THR A 271 0.87 -11.30 -3.67
N PHE A 272 1.41 -11.71 -4.80
CA PHE A 272 0.68 -11.75 -6.07
C PHE A 272 1.34 -12.65 -7.10
N THR A 273 0.57 -13.02 -8.12
CA THR A 273 1.09 -13.56 -9.37
C THR A 273 0.28 -13.00 -10.55
N SER A 274 0.90 -12.90 -11.71
CA SER A 274 0.25 -12.56 -12.97
C SER A 274 0.92 -13.28 -14.13
N PHE A 275 0.25 -13.28 -15.29
CA PHE A 275 0.75 -13.92 -16.50
C PHE A 275 0.90 -12.94 -17.65
N SER A 276 1.82 -13.22 -18.56
CA SER A 276 1.84 -12.62 -19.89
C SER A 276 0.64 -13.09 -20.72
N HIS A 277 0.33 -12.40 -21.80
CA HIS A 277 -0.88 -12.60 -22.60
C HIS A 277 -1.12 -14.05 -23.04
N ASN A 278 -0.10 -14.76 -23.52
CA ASN A 278 -0.20 -16.16 -23.90
C ASN A 278 0.28 -17.13 -22.80
N GLY A 279 0.63 -16.63 -21.62
CA GLY A 279 1.08 -17.44 -20.50
C GLY A 279 2.52 -17.92 -20.60
N ARG A 280 3.32 -17.38 -21.52
CA ARG A 280 4.74 -17.72 -21.62
C ARG A 280 5.53 -17.33 -20.38
N TYR A 281 5.19 -16.20 -19.77
CA TYR A 281 5.85 -15.71 -18.57
C TYR A 281 4.87 -15.61 -17.41
N ARG A 282 5.36 -15.95 -16.21
CA ARG A 282 4.68 -15.72 -14.94
C ARG A 282 5.51 -14.77 -14.09
N VAL A 283 4.85 -13.78 -13.52
CA VAL A 283 5.42 -12.81 -12.57
C VAL A 283 4.93 -13.18 -11.17
N THR A 284 5.82 -13.19 -10.18
CA THR A 284 5.45 -13.44 -8.78
C THR A 284 6.13 -12.41 -7.88
N GLY A 285 5.40 -11.87 -6.91
CA GLY A 285 5.93 -10.98 -5.88
C GLY A 285 5.97 -11.67 -4.51
N VAL A 286 7.07 -11.47 -3.80
CA VAL A 286 7.27 -11.93 -2.42
C VAL A 286 7.59 -10.73 -1.54
N ASN A 287 6.85 -10.54 -0.45
CA ASN A 287 7.12 -9.50 0.55
C ASN A 287 8.22 -9.96 1.50
N LYS A 288 9.45 -9.67 1.16
CA LYS A 288 10.61 -10.08 1.96
C LYS A 288 11.00 -8.97 2.94
N ASP A 289 10.52 -9.11 4.17
CA ASP A 289 10.89 -8.23 5.29
C ASP A 289 10.66 -6.72 5.00
N GLY A 290 9.45 -6.41 4.51
CA GLY A 290 9.08 -5.04 4.17
C GLY A 290 9.63 -4.54 2.82
N ARG A 291 10.13 -5.44 1.95
CA ARG A 291 10.50 -5.14 0.58
C ARG A 291 9.93 -6.17 -0.38
N THR A 292 9.19 -5.75 -1.38
CA THR A 292 8.70 -6.66 -2.42
C THR A 292 9.83 -7.05 -3.37
N VAL A 293 10.04 -8.35 -3.52
CA VAL A 293 10.95 -8.95 -4.49
C VAL A 293 10.13 -9.57 -5.60
N ILE A 294 10.34 -9.11 -6.84
CA ILE A 294 9.65 -9.61 -8.02
C ILE A 294 10.55 -10.59 -8.78
N THR A 295 9.98 -11.72 -9.16
CA THR A 295 10.57 -12.68 -10.09
C THR A 295 9.69 -12.81 -11.34
N VAL A 296 10.34 -12.94 -12.50
CA VAL A 296 9.70 -13.28 -13.76
C VAL A 296 10.29 -14.59 -14.24
N VAL A 297 9.46 -15.58 -14.51
CA VAL A 297 9.90 -16.89 -14.97
C VAL A 297 9.22 -17.25 -16.28
N GLU A 298 9.96 -17.93 -17.18
CA GLU A 298 9.35 -18.59 -18.31
C GLU A 298 8.57 -19.81 -17.82
N THR A 299 7.27 -19.83 -18.04
CA THR A 299 6.35 -20.79 -17.41
C THR A 299 6.67 -22.24 -17.76
N ALA A 300 7.06 -22.52 -19.02
CA ALA A 300 7.33 -23.87 -19.49
C ALA A 300 8.64 -24.45 -18.92
N SER A 301 9.68 -23.63 -18.77
CA SER A 301 11.01 -24.07 -18.34
C SER A 301 11.30 -23.80 -16.86
N GLY A 302 10.51 -22.91 -16.22
CA GLY A 302 10.80 -22.38 -14.88
C GLY A 302 12.03 -21.48 -14.82
N LYS A 303 12.65 -21.16 -15.95
CA LYS A 303 13.86 -20.32 -15.98
C LYS A 303 13.54 -18.87 -15.65
N PRO A 304 14.29 -18.24 -14.75
CA PRO A 304 14.09 -16.82 -14.45
C PRO A 304 14.57 -15.94 -15.61
N VAL A 305 13.83 -14.86 -15.84
CA VAL A 305 14.27 -13.71 -16.64
C VAL A 305 15.21 -12.87 -15.79
N ALA A 306 16.39 -12.55 -16.32
CA ALA A 306 17.34 -11.70 -15.60
C ALA A 306 16.80 -10.26 -15.51
N LEU A 307 16.56 -9.80 -14.31
CA LEU A 307 16.17 -8.42 -13.99
C LEU A 307 17.34 -7.67 -13.35
N PRO A 308 17.40 -6.33 -13.47
CA PRO A 308 18.48 -5.55 -12.87
C PRO A 308 18.55 -5.74 -11.35
N ALA A 309 19.75 -5.99 -10.83
CA ALA A 309 20.03 -5.96 -9.40
C ALA A 309 20.38 -4.52 -8.98
N ILE A 310 19.70 -3.99 -7.97
CA ILE A 310 19.87 -2.62 -7.50
C ILE A 310 20.15 -2.67 -6.00
N PRO A 311 21.27 -2.07 -5.55
CA PRO A 311 21.56 -1.95 -4.13
C PRO A 311 20.43 -1.18 -3.40
N ASN A 312 19.93 -1.76 -2.29
CA ASN A 312 18.85 -1.19 -1.50
C ASN A 312 17.61 -0.82 -2.33
N GLY A 313 17.31 -1.61 -3.36
CA GLY A 313 16.22 -1.39 -4.27
C GLY A 313 15.72 -2.68 -4.91
N GLY A 314 14.82 -2.52 -5.88
CA GLY A 314 14.24 -3.65 -6.60
C GLY A 314 13.40 -3.21 -7.80
N VAL A 315 12.84 -4.23 -8.43
CA VAL A 315 11.88 -4.08 -9.52
C VAL A 315 10.46 -4.12 -8.94
N SER A 316 9.60 -3.26 -9.45
CA SER A 316 8.17 -3.24 -9.13
C SER A 316 7.34 -2.96 -10.38
N GLY A 317 6.04 -3.27 -10.35
CA GLY A 317 5.11 -2.90 -11.40
C GLY A 317 5.48 -3.42 -12.79
N VAL A 318 5.48 -4.75 -12.97
CA VAL A 318 5.82 -5.40 -14.24
C VAL A 318 4.62 -5.44 -15.17
N ALA A 319 4.82 -5.04 -16.44
CA ALA A 319 3.88 -5.22 -17.55
C ALA A 319 4.60 -5.89 -18.72
N ILE A 320 3.97 -6.89 -19.33
CA ILE A 320 4.52 -7.62 -20.46
C ILE A 320 3.73 -7.27 -21.72
N ALA A 321 4.44 -6.92 -22.79
CA ALA A 321 3.85 -6.64 -24.08
C ALA A 321 3.05 -7.84 -24.59
N ARG A 322 2.00 -7.60 -25.38
CA ARG A 322 1.11 -8.65 -25.87
C ARG A 322 1.82 -9.69 -26.74
N SER A 323 2.83 -9.28 -27.49
CA SER A 323 3.71 -10.18 -28.25
C SER A 323 4.66 -11.00 -27.37
N GLU A 324 4.73 -10.69 -26.08
CA GLU A 324 5.67 -11.28 -25.12
C GLU A 324 7.17 -11.07 -25.49
N SER A 325 7.42 -10.04 -26.30
CA SER A 325 8.78 -9.67 -26.73
C SER A 325 9.42 -8.60 -25.85
N LYS A 326 8.62 -7.84 -25.07
CA LYS A 326 9.09 -6.72 -24.24
C LYS A 326 8.50 -6.80 -22.83
N LEU A 327 9.28 -6.33 -21.88
CA LEU A 327 8.92 -6.17 -20.46
C LEU A 327 9.09 -4.71 -20.06
N ALA A 328 8.06 -4.06 -19.58
CA ALA A 328 8.13 -2.78 -18.90
C ALA A 328 8.08 -3.01 -17.39
N PHE A 329 8.89 -2.28 -16.62
CA PHE A 329 8.95 -2.39 -15.18
C PHE A 329 9.48 -1.13 -14.54
N TYR A 330 9.17 -0.94 -13.27
CA TYR A 330 9.74 0.12 -12.47
C TYR A 330 10.97 -0.36 -11.71
N VAL A 331 11.92 0.56 -11.58
CA VAL A 331 13.12 0.39 -10.76
C VAL A 331 13.10 1.47 -9.70
N SER A 332 13.21 1.09 -8.44
CA SER A 332 13.26 2.03 -7.31
C SER A 332 14.17 1.53 -6.20
N GLY A 333 14.60 2.43 -5.32
CA GLY A 333 15.38 2.13 -4.13
C GLY A 333 15.07 3.10 -3.01
N ASP A 334 15.77 3.02 -1.90
CA ASP A 334 15.51 3.88 -0.74
C ASP A 334 15.77 5.35 -1.04
N ARG A 335 16.69 5.66 -1.96
CA ARG A 335 17.08 7.02 -2.38
C ARG A 335 16.64 7.36 -3.80
N SER A 336 15.89 6.49 -4.45
CA SER A 336 15.41 6.73 -5.81
C SER A 336 13.93 6.34 -5.93
N PRO A 337 13.06 7.26 -6.40
CA PRO A 337 11.67 6.93 -6.72
C PRO A 337 11.59 5.94 -7.88
N ASN A 338 10.38 5.49 -8.19
CA ASN A 338 10.14 4.65 -9.36
C ASN A 338 10.59 5.32 -10.65
N ASP A 339 11.43 4.62 -11.42
CA ASP A 339 11.75 4.96 -12.79
C ASP A 339 11.33 3.83 -13.73
N LEU A 340 10.66 4.18 -14.84
CA LEU A 340 10.17 3.23 -15.83
C LEU A 340 11.29 2.78 -16.76
N HIS A 341 11.39 1.48 -16.96
CA HIS A 341 12.36 0.83 -17.83
C HIS A 341 11.65 -0.14 -18.79
N VAL A 342 12.29 -0.41 -19.93
CA VAL A 342 11.88 -1.44 -20.89
C VAL A 342 13.05 -2.37 -21.17
N LEU A 343 12.78 -3.68 -21.14
CA LEU A 343 13.69 -4.75 -21.50
C LEU A 343 13.13 -5.51 -22.71
N GLN A 344 13.95 -5.72 -23.75
CA GLN A 344 13.65 -6.63 -24.84
C GLN A 344 13.92 -8.07 -24.37
N LEU A 345 12.87 -8.89 -24.31
CA LEU A 345 12.97 -10.29 -23.89
C LEU A 345 13.67 -11.14 -24.97
N GLY A 346 14.50 -12.06 -24.54
CA GLY A 346 15.26 -12.94 -25.44
C GLY A 346 16.49 -12.30 -26.10
N ALA A 347 16.75 -11.03 -25.87
CA ALA A 347 17.96 -10.35 -26.33
C ALA A 347 18.94 -10.15 -25.15
N ASN A 348 20.23 -10.19 -25.43
CA ASN A 348 21.28 -9.93 -24.42
C ASN A 348 21.64 -8.43 -24.40
N ASN A 349 20.67 -7.60 -24.02
CA ASN A 349 20.83 -6.14 -23.92
C ASN A 349 20.39 -5.64 -22.55
N ALA A 350 20.92 -4.48 -22.15
CA ALA A 350 20.51 -3.79 -20.93
C ALA A 350 19.11 -3.16 -21.12
N PRO A 351 18.32 -3.04 -20.04
CA PRO A 351 17.06 -2.29 -20.08
C PRO A 351 17.28 -0.83 -20.45
N VAL A 352 16.37 -0.28 -21.24
CA VAL A 352 16.31 1.15 -21.56
C VAL A 352 15.57 1.87 -20.44
N LYS A 353 16.22 2.85 -19.79
CA LYS A 353 15.58 3.74 -18.83
C LYS A 353 14.76 4.79 -19.56
N LEU A 354 13.46 4.87 -19.27
CA LEU A 354 12.53 5.80 -19.93
C LEU A 354 12.27 7.08 -19.15
N THR A 355 12.41 7.06 -17.83
CA THR A 355 12.07 8.20 -16.96
C THR A 355 13.19 8.51 -15.98
N SER A 356 13.21 9.77 -15.49
CA SER A 356 14.06 10.22 -14.39
C SER A 356 13.17 11.01 -13.43
N SER A 357 12.67 10.32 -12.40
CA SER A 357 11.58 10.81 -11.57
C SER A 357 12.04 11.64 -10.38
N LEU A 358 13.26 11.42 -9.86
CA LEU A 358 13.81 12.23 -8.77
C LEU A 358 13.94 13.70 -9.21
N SER A 359 13.54 14.61 -8.33
CA SER A 359 13.74 16.06 -8.57
C SER A 359 15.20 16.34 -8.91
N PRO A 360 15.47 17.09 -9.99
CA PRO A 360 16.85 17.45 -10.38
C PRO A 360 17.54 18.36 -9.35
N ASP A 361 16.79 18.99 -8.45
CA ASP A 361 17.34 19.84 -7.39
C ASP A 361 17.94 19.03 -6.23
N ILE A 362 17.61 17.73 -6.12
CA ILE A 362 18.01 16.85 -5.02
C ILE A 362 19.19 15.99 -5.43
N ASP A 363 20.29 16.11 -4.70
CA ASP A 363 21.39 15.16 -4.79
C ASP A 363 21.00 13.86 -4.06
N PRO A 364 20.98 12.69 -4.74
CA PRO A 364 20.70 11.41 -4.08
C PRO A 364 21.64 11.08 -2.92
N ALA A 365 22.85 11.68 -2.87
CA ALA A 365 23.78 11.52 -1.77
C ALA A 365 23.29 12.16 -0.47
N ASP A 366 22.39 13.13 -0.52
CA ASP A 366 21.78 13.76 0.66
C ASP A 366 20.57 13.00 1.18
N LEU A 367 20.06 12.03 0.42
CA LEU A 367 19.02 11.11 0.86
C LEU A 367 19.63 9.95 1.64
N VAL A 368 18.80 9.28 2.46
CA VAL A 368 19.26 8.17 3.30
C VAL A 368 18.68 6.83 2.86
N ASP A 369 19.46 5.77 3.07
CA ASP A 369 18.97 4.40 2.96
C ASP A 369 18.17 4.01 4.22
N THR A 370 17.31 3.01 4.08
CA THR A 370 16.57 2.41 5.18
C THR A 370 17.38 1.30 5.85
N ALA A 371 17.06 1.04 7.11
CA ALA A 371 17.54 -0.15 7.81
C ALA A 371 16.37 -0.88 8.44
N VAL A 372 16.29 -2.20 8.22
CA VAL A 372 15.35 -3.03 8.96
C VAL A 372 15.90 -3.25 10.36
N VAL A 373 15.16 -2.84 11.37
CA VAL A 373 15.53 -2.99 12.77
C VAL A 373 14.43 -3.69 13.56
N ARG A 374 14.79 -4.33 14.66
CA ARG A 374 13.85 -5.04 15.53
C ARG A 374 14.10 -4.73 16.98
N PHE A 375 13.04 -4.62 17.77
CA PHE A 375 13.13 -4.59 19.23
C PHE A 375 12.18 -5.63 19.84
N LYS A 376 12.33 -5.91 21.12
CA LYS A 376 11.39 -6.72 21.89
C LYS A 376 10.38 -5.81 22.56
N ALA A 377 9.08 -6.03 22.28
CA ALA A 377 8.00 -5.43 23.05
C ALA A 377 8.03 -5.94 24.50
N ARG A 378 7.33 -5.27 25.39
CA ARG A 378 7.26 -5.56 26.84
C ARG A 378 6.82 -6.98 27.18
N ASP A 379 6.11 -7.63 26.29
CA ASP A 379 5.65 -9.04 26.40
C ASP A 379 6.57 -10.03 25.68
N GLY A 380 7.68 -9.56 25.10
CA GLY A 380 8.68 -10.38 24.43
C GLY A 380 8.45 -10.58 22.93
N MET A 381 7.34 -10.11 22.35
CA MET A 381 7.13 -10.15 20.89
C MET A 381 8.21 -9.36 20.16
N THR A 382 8.69 -9.89 19.04
CA THR A 382 9.65 -9.16 18.19
C THR A 382 8.89 -8.26 17.25
N ILE A 383 9.12 -6.95 17.34
CA ILE A 383 8.49 -5.94 16.49
C ILE A 383 9.48 -5.51 15.39
N PRO A 384 9.17 -5.77 14.10
CA PRO A 384 9.98 -5.32 12.98
C PRO A 384 9.69 -3.86 12.65
N ASN A 385 10.69 -3.14 12.15
CA ASN A 385 10.55 -1.71 11.86
C ASN A 385 11.48 -1.30 10.73
N ILE A 386 11.16 -0.19 10.09
CA ILE A 386 12.01 0.48 9.10
C ILE A 386 12.56 1.77 9.72
N LEU A 387 13.87 1.90 9.74
CA LEU A 387 14.56 3.05 10.34
C LEU A 387 15.22 3.92 9.28
N TRP A 388 14.98 5.22 9.32
CA TRP A 388 15.68 6.25 8.56
C TRP A 388 16.50 7.11 9.53
N LYS A 389 17.82 7.14 9.35
CA LYS A 389 18.74 7.93 10.17
C LYS A 389 19.28 9.11 9.36
N PRO A 390 19.09 10.37 9.80
CA PRO A 390 19.65 11.53 9.12
C PRO A 390 21.19 11.55 9.19
N HIS A 391 21.81 12.08 8.14
CA HIS A 391 23.27 12.19 8.06
C HIS A 391 23.87 13.04 9.20
N GLN A 392 23.10 14.02 9.71
CA GLN A 392 23.53 14.94 10.76
C GLN A 392 23.54 14.30 12.15
N ALA A 393 22.84 13.18 12.36
CA ALA A 393 22.68 12.58 13.68
C ALA A 393 23.90 11.73 14.09
N SER A 394 24.42 11.98 15.27
CA SER A 394 25.51 11.24 15.90
C SER A 394 25.39 11.22 17.42
N ALA A 395 26.26 10.48 18.12
CA ALA A 395 26.27 10.44 19.56
C ALA A 395 26.55 11.81 20.20
N THR A 396 27.27 12.70 19.50
CA THR A 396 27.57 14.08 19.95
C THR A 396 26.60 15.12 19.39
N ALA A 397 25.78 14.77 18.40
CA ALA A 397 24.75 15.62 17.80
C ALA A 397 23.43 14.83 17.70
N LYS A 398 22.78 14.69 18.85
CA LYS A 398 21.55 13.91 18.96
C LYS A 398 20.38 14.60 18.25
N ALA A 399 19.62 13.82 17.51
CA ALA A 399 18.48 14.24 16.73
C ALA A 399 17.14 14.00 17.45
N PRO A 400 16.12 14.85 17.25
CA PRO A 400 14.75 14.48 17.59
C PRO A 400 14.29 13.31 16.73
N ALA A 401 13.25 12.58 17.18
CA ALA A 401 12.78 11.41 16.48
C ALA A 401 11.24 11.38 16.33
N ILE A 402 10.77 10.58 15.37
CA ILE A 402 9.36 10.36 15.08
C ILE A 402 9.11 8.85 15.02
N VAL A 403 8.12 8.36 15.75
CA VAL A 403 7.50 7.06 15.53
C VAL A 403 6.43 7.27 14.46
N LEU A 404 6.64 6.69 13.27
CA LEU A 404 5.71 6.74 12.14
C LEU A 404 4.85 5.48 12.15
N VAL A 405 3.54 5.63 12.27
CA VAL A 405 2.58 4.52 12.31
C VAL A 405 1.79 4.46 11.01
N HIS A 406 1.79 3.30 10.35
CA HIS A 406 1.05 3.09 9.10
C HIS A 406 -0.46 2.99 9.31
N GLY A 407 -1.23 3.14 8.23
CA GLY A 407 -2.68 2.93 8.22
C GLY A 407 -3.08 1.45 8.19
N GLY A 408 -4.38 1.19 8.14
CA GLY A 408 -5.00 -0.14 8.14
C GLY A 408 -6.27 -0.18 8.97
N PRO A 409 -6.38 -1.04 10.02
CA PRO A 409 -5.36 -1.96 10.56
C PRO A 409 -4.82 -2.94 9.50
N GLY A 410 -3.75 -3.65 9.79
CA GLY A 410 -3.17 -4.65 8.88
C GLY A 410 -2.30 -4.08 7.75
N GLY A 411 -1.97 -2.78 7.76
CA GLY A 411 -0.99 -2.22 6.83
C GLY A 411 0.45 -2.67 7.10
N GLN A 412 1.42 -2.04 6.42
CA GLN A 412 2.85 -2.28 6.63
C GLN A 412 3.65 -1.03 6.26
N THR A 413 4.62 -0.66 7.08
CA THR A 413 5.70 0.24 6.67
C THR A 413 6.76 -0.57 5.91
N THR A 414 7.04 -0.17 4.68
CA THR A 414 7.99 -0.85 3.78
C THR A 414 9.23 -0.01 3.53
N SER A 415 10.34 -0.67 3.16
CA SER A 415 11.53 -0.02 2.63
C SER A 415 11.24 0.56 1.25
N GLY A 416 11.95 1.63 0.88
CA GLY A 416 11.85 2.30 -0.41
C GLY A 416 11.80 3.81 -0.29
N TYR A 417 11.74 4.50 -1.42
CA TYR A 417 11.68 5.96 -1.46
C TYR A 417 10.30 6.45 -1.00
N ASN A 418 10.33 7.35 -0.03
CA ASN A 418 9.15 8.11 0.42
C ASN A 418 9.54 9.58 0.56
N ALA A 419 9.00 10.45 -0.29
CA ALA A 419 9.35 11.87 -0.34
C ALA A 419 9.09 12.59 0.99
N GLN A 420 7.95 12.30 1.66
CA GLN A 420 7.58 12.90 2.94
C GLN A 420 8.56 12.49 4.06
N VAL A 421 8.90 11.20 4.13
CA VAL A 421 9.84 10.69 5.14
C VAL A 421 11.24 11.24 4.88
N GLN A 422 11.72 11.19 3.63
CA GLN A 422 13.02 11.76 3.25
C GLN A 422 13.11 13.26 3.56
N TYR A 423 12.00 14.00 3.40
CA TYR A 423 11.92 15.42 3.77
C TYR A 423 12.16 15.64 5.27
N TYR A 424 11.46 14.89 6.13
CA TYR A 424 11.67 15.03 7.59
C TYR A 424 13.08 14.59 8.01
N VAL A 425 13.58 13.52 7.41
CA VAL A 425 14.95 13.02 7.69
C VAL A 425 16.00 14.02 7.22
N ASN A 426 15.85 14.61 6.04
CA ASN A 426 16.73 15.66 5.54
C ASN A 426 16.77 16.89 6.48
N HIS A 427 15.65 17.17 7.14
CA HIS A 427 15.54 18.20 8.17
C HIS A 427 15.98 17.73 9.57
N GLY A 428 16.63 16.57 9.68
CA GLY A 428 17.32 16.12 10.87
C GLY A 428 16.49 15.31 11.86
N TYR A 429 15.34 14.76 11.46
CA TYR A 429 14.58 13.83 12.28
C TYR A 429 15.00 12.39 12.02
N VAL A 430 15.21 11.61 13.08
CA VAL A 430 15.21 10.15 12.97
C VAL A 430 13.77 9.69 12.80
N VAL A 431 13.47 8.87 11.82
CA VAL A 431 12.13 8.31 11.63
C VAL A 431 12.17 6.80 11.79
N LEU A 432 11.33 6.26 12.66
CA LEU A 432 11.12 4.84 12.84
C LEU A 432 9.70 4.49 12.40
N GLY A 433 9.57 3.89 11.22
CA GLY A 433 8.30 3.33 10.73
C GLY A 433 8.06 2.00 11.41
N ILE A 434 7.15 1.99 12.37
CA ILE A 434 6.83 0.78 13.12
C ILE A 434 5.94 -0.14 12.30
N ASN A 435 6.20 -1.45 12.39
CA ASN A 435 5.27 -2.50 12.03
C ASN A 435 4.81 -3.15 13.35
N ASN A 436 3.86 -2.50 14.03
CA ASN A 436 3.27 -3.03 15.26
C ASN A 436 2.59 -4.39 14.99
N ARG A 437 2.35 -5.18 16.04
CA ARG A 437 1.54 -6.40 15.89
C ARG A 437 0.25 -6.10 15.13
N GLY A 438 -0.20 -7.03 14.27
CA GLY A 438 -1.28 -6.82 13.32
C GLY A 438 -0.81 -6.36 11.94
N SER A 439 0.47 -5.94 11.76
CA SER A 439 0.99 -5.57 10.43
C SER A 439 1.12 -6.79 9.53
N SER A 440 0.79 -6.61 8.23
CA SER A 440 0.99 -7.63 7.20
C SER A 440 2.46 -7.89 6.90
N GLY A 441 2.75 -9.01 6.23
CA GLY A 441 4.07 -9.37 5.73
C GLY A 441 4.99 -10.05 6.75
N TYR A 442 4.50 -10.35 7.96
CA TYR A 442 5.28 -10.98 9.03
C TYR A 442 4.66 -12.28 9.52
N GLY A 443 3.77 -12.85 8.72
CA GLY A 443 3.12 -14.13 8.97
C GLY A 443 1.78 -14.02 9.69
N LYS A 444 1.04 -15.13 9.65
CA LYS A 444 -0.33 -15.25 10.14
C LYS A 444 -0.46 -14.92 11.63
N SER A 445 0.43 -15.47 12.47
CA SER A 445 0.39 -15.26 13.92
C SER A 445 0.65 -13.82 14.31
N PHE A 446 1.53 -13.14 13.58
CA PHE A 446 1.82 -11.71 13.80
C PHE A 446 0.65 -10.84 13.34
N PHE A 447 0.04 -11.18 12.21
CA PHE A 447 -1.09 -10.45 11.64
C PHE A 447 -2.33 -10.52 12.54
N ALA A 448 -2.63 -11.68 13.12
CA ALA A 448 -3.77 -11.87 14.02
C ALA A 448 -3.56 -11.32 15.45
N ALA A 449 -2.37 -10.80 15.77
CA ALA A 449 -2.03 -10.48 17.15
C ALA A 449 -2.68 -9.19 17.69
N ASP A 450 -3.34 -8.39 16.85
CA ASP A 450 -4.05 -7.17 17.22
C ASP A 450 -5.58 -7.33 17.24
N ASP A 451 -6.11 -8.46 16.78
CA ASP A 451 -7.56 -8.71 16.73
C ASP A 451 -8.20 -8.39 18.10
N ARG A 452 -9.17 -7.44 18.11
CA ARG A 452 -9.89 -6.97 19.30
C ARG A 452 -9.01 -6.36 20.42
N ARG A 453 -7.79 -5.90 20.08
CA ARG A 453 -6.81 -5.34 21.03
C ARG A 453 -6.41 -3.90 20.73
N HIS A 454 -7.13 -3.25 19.82
CA HIS A 454 -6.85 -1.87 19.41
C HIS A 454 -6.90 -0.91 20.60
N GLY A 455 -5.96 0.02 20.65
CA GLY A 455 -5.77 0.92 21.80
C GLY A 455 -5.04 0.30 22.99
N ARG A 456 -4.61 -0.96 22.88
CA ARG A 456 -3.86 -1.72 23.91
C ARG A 456 -2.51 -2.17 23.35
N GLU A 457 -2.33 -3.48 23.11
CA GLU A 457 -1.04 -4.05 22.71
C GLU A 457 -0.43 -3.42 21.46
N PRO A 458 -1.15 -3.13 20.36
CA PRO A 458 -0.58 -2.42 19.22
C PRO A 458 -0.11 -1.00 19.58
N LEU A 459 -0.84 -0.30 20.45
CA LEU A 459 -0.43 1.01 20.98
C LEU A 459 0.80 0.89 21.88
N TRP A 460 0.86 -0.15 22.70
CA TRP A 460 2.03 -0.39 23.57
C TRP A 460 3.28 -0.70 22.77
N ASP A 461 3.16 -1.34 21.60
CA ASP A 461 4.27 -1.51 20.66
C ASP A 461 4.82 -0.15 20.20
N CYS A 462 3.95 0.85 19.96
CA CYS A 462 4.37 2.22 19.64
C CYS A 462 5.11 2.91 20.80
N VAL A 463 4.67 2.68 22.04
CA VAL A 463 5.37 3.17 23.24
C VAL A 463 6.73 2.50 23.41
N ASP A 464 6.81 1.20 23.15
CA ASP A 464 8.07 0.47 23.23
C ASP A 464 9.01 0.83 22.06
N ALA A 465 8.47 1.21 20.88
CA ALA A 465 9.23 1.81 19.78
C ALA A 465 9.87 3.15 20.19
N LYS A 466 9.15 4.00 20.94
CA LYS A 466 9.73 5.22 21.52
C LYS A 466 10.90 4.89 22.47
N LYS A 467 10.76 3.88 23.33
CA LYS A 467 11.84 3.45 24.24
C LYS A 467 13.04 2.94 23.46
N TYR A 468 12.79 2.17 22.39
CA TYR A 468 13.86 1.74 21.48
C TYR A 468 14.59 2.93 20.86
N LEU A 469 13.87 3.91 20.30
CA LEU A 469 14.46 5.15 19.79
C LEU A 469 15.29 5.88 20.85
N ALA A 470 14.75 6.04 22.05
CA ALA A 470 15.45 6.70 23.18
C ALA A 470 16.76 6.00 23.59
N SER A 471 16.90 4.70 23.31
CA SER A 471 18.12 3.93 23.59
C SER A 471 19.22 4.12 22.53
N LEU A 472 18.89 4.69 21.36
CA LEU A 472 19.86 4.90 20.29
C LEU A 472 20.78 6.09 20.62
N PRO A 473 22.11 5.95 20.48
CA PRO A 473 23.06 6.96 20.95
C PRO A 473 22.92 8.31 20.24
N TYR A 474 22.33 8.35 19.05
CA TYR A 474 22.13 9.52 18.22
C TYR A 474 20.74 10.13 18.31
N VAL A 475 19.86 9.62 19.18
CA VAL A 475 18.51 10.14 19.41
C VAL A 475 18.45 10.93 20.71
N ASP A 476 17.77 12.06 20.71
CA ASP A 476 17.41 12.78 21.92
C ASP A 476 16.13 12.20 22.52
N ALA A 477 16.28 11.49 23.63
CA ALA A 477 15.19 10.79 24.32
C ALA A 477 14.05 11.71 24.80
N ASN A 478 14.30 13.03 24.91
CA ASN A 478 13.33 14.03 25.37
C ASN A 478 12.61 14.74 24.21
N ARG A 479 12.82 14.31 22.97
CA ARG A 479 12.27 14.96 21.77
C ARG A 479 11.77 13.90 20.77
N ILE A 480 10.72 13.15 21.18
CA ILE A 480 10.16 12.07 20.36
C ILE A 480 8.66 12.30 20.16
N GLY A 481 8.25 12.48 18.90
CA GLY A 481 6.86 12.61 18.48
C GLY A 481 6.31 11.31 17.90
N ILE A 482 4.99 11.28 17.68
CA ILE A 482 4.28 10.23 16.97
C ILE A 482 3.50 10.82 15.80
N LEU A 483 3.58 10.18 14.62
CA LEU A 483 2.94 10.60 13.38
C LEU A 483 2.26 9.40 12.73
N GLY A 484 1.06 9.59 12.21
CA GLY A 484 0.38 8.53 11.47
C GLY A 484 -0.84 9.01 10.70
N GLY A 485 -1.26 8.19 9.72
CA GLY A 485 -2.45 8.46 8.92
C GLY A 485 -3.48 7.34 9.04
N SER A 486 -4.78 7.67 8.91
CA SER A 486 -5.88 6.70 9.00
C SER A 486 -5.86 5.93 10.33
N TYR A 487 -5.75 4.61 10.32
CA TYR A 487 -5.52 3.84 11.54
C TYR A 487 -4.26 4.31 12.30
N GLY A 488 -3.19 4.68 11.59
CA GLY A 488 -2.00 5.30 12.22
C GLY A 488 -2.33 6.62 12.91
N GLY A 489 -3.24 7.41 12.36
CA GLY A 489 -3.78 8.63 12.99
C GLY A 489 -4.59 8.31 14.25
N TYR A 490 -5.42 7.26 14.21
CA TYR A 490 -6.05 6.73 15.42
C TYR A 490 -4.99 6.40 16.49
N MET A 491 -3.89 5.73 16.11
CA MET A 491 -2.82 5.38 17.03
C MET A 491 -2.14 6.63 17.65
N VAL A 492 -2.01 7.71 16.88
CA VAL A 492 -1.55 9.02 17.39
C VAL A 492 -2.50 9.55 18.45
N LEU A 493 -3.79 9.63 18.13
CA LEU A 493 -4.82 10.12 19.05
C LEU A 493 -4.92 9.24 20.31
N ALA A 494 -4.87 7.92 20.13
CA ALA A 494 -4.87 6.95 21.22
C ALA A 494 -3.62 7.08 22.12
N ALA A 495 -2.43 7.31 21.51
CA ALA A 495 -1.22 7.56 22.26
C ALA A 495 -1.33 8.80 23.14
N LEU A 496 -1.85 9.90 22.61
CA LEU A 496 -2.01 11.14 23.37
C LEU A 496 -3.12 11.06 24.43
N ALA A 497 -4.18 10.27 24.18
CA ALA A 497 -5.31 10.13 25.11
C ALA A 497 -5.08 9.06 26.21
N PHE A 498 -4.46 7.92 25.85
CA PHE A 498 -4.31 6.77 26.75
C PHE A 498 -2.92 6.65 27.38
N GLN A 499 -1.92 7.30 26.75
CA GLN A 499 -0.52 7.34 27.20
C GLN A 499 0.00 8.79 27.18
N PRO A 500 -0.67 9.75 27.89
CA PRO A 500 -0.52 11.19 27.68
C PRO A 500 0.86 11.76 28.00
N ASP A 501 1.69 11.01 28.71
CA ASP A 501 3.02 11.45 29.12
C ASP A 501 4.14 10.86 28.25
N GLU A 502 3.80 9.96 27.30
CA GLU A 502 4.82 9.25 26.51
C GLU A 502 5.40 10.09 25.38
N PHE A 503 4.60 10.63 24.50
CA PHE A 503 5.09 11.38 23.33
C PHE A 503 5.04 12.89 23.58
N ASP A 504 5.96 13.64 22.94
CA ASP A 504 6.03 15.08 23.12
C ASP A 504 5.08 15.85 22.22
N VAL A 505 4.72 15.29 21.05
CA VAL A 505 3.78 15.85 20.07
C VAL A 505 3.08 14.73 19.31
N GLY A 506 1.88 15.01 18.79
CA GLY A 506 1.16 14.16 17.84
C GLY A 506 0.91 14.85 16.51
N VAL A 507 1.08 14.09 15.42
CA VAL A 507 0.71 14.49 14.06
C VAL A 507 -0.30 13.48 13.54
N ASP A 508 -1.55 13.87 13.51
CA ASP A 508 -2.67 13.06 13.04
C ASP A 508 -3.04 13.45 11.61
N ILE A 509 -3.09 12.49 10.72
CA ILE A 509 -3.52 12.67 9.33
C ILE A 509 -4.78 11.82 9.14
N PHE A 510 -5.96 12.47 9.09
CA PHE A 510 -7.30 11.85 8.95
C PHE A 510 -7.50 10.59 9.82
N GLY A 511 -7.15 10.68 11.11
CA GLY A 511 -7.25 9.56 12.04
C GLY A 511 -8.66 9.34 12.59
N VAL A 512 -8.99 8.09 12.89
CA VAL A 512 -10.26 7.74 13.55
C VAL A 512 -10.20 8.20 15.01
N SER A 513 -11.16 9.06 15.42
CA SER A 513 -11.32 9.49 16.81
C SER A 513 -12.45 8.77 17.54
N ASN A 514 -13.44 8.24 16.78
CA ASN A 514 -14.64 7.61 17.29
C ASN A 514 -14.99 6.33 16.51
N TRP A 515 -14.60 5.18 17.03
CA TRP A 515 -14.87 3.89 16.40
C TRP A 515 -16.37 3.56 16.26
N LEU A 516 -17.22 4.04 17.18
CA LEU A 516 -18.67 3.84 17.08
C LEU A 516 -19.23 4.50 15.83
N ARG A 517 -18.79 5.73 15.53
CA ARG A 517 -19.18 6.44 14.31
C ARG A 517 -18.61 5.77 13.08
N THR A 518 -17.30 5.55 13.05
CA THR A 518 -16.61 5.02 11.86
C THR A 518 -17.17 3.65 11.46
N LEU A 519 -17.33 2.72 12.40
CA LEU A 519 -17.88 1.39 12.12
C LEU A 519 -19.38 1.40 11.82
N GLY A 520 -20.13 2.35 12.40
CA GLY A 520 -21.54 2.54 12.10
C GLY A 520 -21.83 3.18 10.73
N ALA A 521 -20.83 3.84 10.12
CA ALA A 521 -20.97 4.62 8.89
C ALA A 521 -19.95 4.23 7.80
N ILE A 522 -19.57 2.96 7.74
CA ILE A 522 -18.64 2.49 6.70
C ILE A 522 -19.21 2.75 5.30
N PRO A 523 -18.35 3.04 4.29
CA PRO A 523 -18.80 3.22 2.92
C PRO A 523 -19.62 2.02 2.42
N ALA A 524 -20.68 2.26 1.65
CA ALA A 524 -21.59 1.21 1.21
C ALA A 524 -20.84 0.08 0.45
N TRP A 525 -19.84 0.43 -0.34
CA TRP A 525 -19.02 -0.53 -1.10
C TRP A 525 -18.06 -1.37 -0.25
N TRP A 526 -18.03 -1.17 1.08
CA TRP A 526 -17.32 -2.02 2.04
C TRP A 526 -18.23 -3.08 2.66
N GLU A 527 -19.49 -3.22 2.24
CA GLU A 527 -20.43 -4.16 2.83
C GLU A 527 -19.88 -5.60 2.90
N ALA A 528 -19.21 -6.06 1.84
CA ALA A 528 -18.59 -7.39 1.81
C ALA A 528 -17.49 -7.57 2.89
N GLN A 529 -16.90 -6.47 3.38
CA GLN A 529 -15.85 -6.47 4.40
C GLN A 529 -16.39 -6.18 5.81
N ARG A 530 -17.66 -5.76 5.95
CA ARG A 530 -18.25 -5.35 7.23
C ARG A 530 -18.03 -6.37 8.34
N LYS A 531 -18.30 -7.64 8.05
CA LYS A 531 -18.17 -8.73 9.03
C LYS A 531 -16.73 -8.88 9.50
N ALA A 532 -15.76 -8.81 8.59
CA ALA A 532 -14.34 -8.89 8.90
C ALA A 532 -13.87 -7.69 9.74
N LEU A 533 -14.30 -6.48 9.40
CA LEU A 533 -14.02 -5.27 10.20
C LEU A 533 -14.59 -5.38 11.62
N TYR A 534 -15.79 -5.91 11.77
CA TYR A 534 -16.40 -6.08 13.09
C TYR A 534 -15.73 -7.20 13.90
N ALA A 535 -15.28 -8.27 13.25
CA ALA A 535 -14.53 -9.34 13.90
C ALA A 535 -13.20 -8.82 14.48
N GLU A 536 -12.52 -7.97 13.75
CA GLU A 536 -11.22 -7.41 14.11
C GLU A 536 -11.35 -6.25 15.11
N LEU A 537 -12.17 -5.25 14.80
CA LEU A 537 -12.27 -3.99 15.56
C LEU A 537 -13.34 -4.03 16.66
N GLY A 538 -14.46 -4.71 16.40
CA GLY A 538 -15.65 -4.75 17.24
C GLY A 538 -16.91 -4.36 16.49
N ASP A 539 -18.05 -4.90 16.91
CA ASP A 539 -19.38 -4.52 16.41
C ASP A 539 -19.87 -3.26 17.13
N PRO A 540 -20.25 -2.18 16.41
CA PRO A 540 -20.66 -0.92 17.04
C PRO A 540 -21.93 -1.01 17.90
N VAL A 541 -22.70 -2.09 17.79
CA VAL A 541 -23.88 -2.36 18.61
C VAL A 541 -23.55 -3.34 19.74
N ALA A 542 -22.97 -4.50 19.40
CA ALA A 542 -22.69 -5.54 20.38
C ALA A 542 -21.51 -5.21 21.31
N ASP A 543 -20.53 -4.44 20.79
CA ASP A 543 -19.30 -4.08 21.50
C ASP A 543 -19.21 -2.58 21.84
N GLU A 544 -20.35 -1.88 21.93
CA GLU A 544 -20.42 -0.43 22.15
C GLU A 544 -19.51 0.06 23.28
N LYS A 545 -19.55 -0.61 24.43
CA LYS A 545 -18.74 -0.25 25.60
C LYS A 545 -17.25 -0.34 25.31
N MET A 546 -16.80 -1.42 24.68
CA MET A 546 -15.39 -1.60 24.31
C MET A 546 -14.95 -0.53 23.33
N LEU A 547 -15.75 -0.26 22.30
CA LEU A 547 -15.44 0.75 21.28
C LEU A 547 -15.43 2.17 21.87
N TYR A 548 -16.30 2.46 22.83
CA TYR A 548 -16.25 3.71 23.60
C TYR A 548 -14.93 3.86 24.36
N GLU A 549 -14.50 2.79 25.06
CA GLU A 549 -13.28 2.79 25.87
C GLU A 549 -12.01 3.02 25.01
N VAL A 550 -12.00 2.57 23.75
CA VAL A 550 -10.84 2.69 22.84
C VAL A 550 -10.97 3.85 21.84
N SER A 551 -12.00 4.67 21.93
CA SER A 551 -12.23 5.85 21.08
C SER A 551 -11.63 7.11 21.71
N PRO A 552 -10.55 7.69 21.13
CA PRO A 552 -9.84 8.82 21.75
C PRO A 552 -10.68 10.06 22.04
N VAL A 553 -11.72 10.34 21.25
CA VAL A 553 -12.58 11.52 21.42
C VAL A 553 -13.24 11.56 22.78
N PHE A 554 -13.64 10.41 23.34
CA PHE A 554 -14.27 10.34 24.69
C PHE A 554 -13.26 10.51 25.83
N HIS A 555 -11.98 10.44 25.53
CA HIS A 555 -10.88 10.58 26.46
C HIS A 555 -10.01 11.82 26.18
N ALA A 556 -10.45 12.68 25.28
CA ALA A 556 -9.71 13.86 24.82
C ALA A 556 -9.27 14.80 25.96
N ALA A 557 -10.00 14.83 27.09
CA ALA A 557 -9.62 15.60 28.27
C ALA A 557 -8.24 15.21 28.87
N LYS A 558 -7.74 14.01 28.54
CA LYS A 558 -6.42 13.54 28.98
C LYS A 558 -5.29 14.01 28.07
N ILE A 559 -5.58 14.53 26.89
CA ILE A 559 -4.56 14.99 25.92
C ILE A 559 -3.93 16.28 26.44
N LYS A 560 -2.62 16.23 26.71
CA LYS A 560 -1.82 17.33 27.28
C LYS A 560 -0.75 17.84 26.33
N LYS A 561 -0.53 17.14 25.22
CA LYS A 561 0.57 17.41 24.29
C LYS A 561 0.06 18.08 23.03
N PRO A 562 0.90 18.93 22.39
CA PRO A 562 0.55 19.57 21.12
C PRO A 562 0.11 18.57 20.07
N LEU A 563 -0.92 18.94 19.28
CA LEU A 563 -1.52 18.13 18.24
C LEU A 563 -1.72 18.96 16.96
N ILE A 564 -1.28 18.43 15.82
CA ILE A 564 -1.71 18.90 14.51
C ILE A 564 -2.54 17.83 13.82
N VAL A 565 -3.64 18.23 13.19
CA VAL A 565 -4.53 17.35 12.43
C VAL A 565 -4.65 17.84 10.99
N LEU A 566 -4.48 16.93 10.03
CA LEU A 566 -4.70 17.17 8.60
C LEU A 566 -5.89 16.34 8.14
N GLN A 567 -6.85 16.95 7.40
CA GLN A 567 -8.09 16.29 6.98
C GLN A 567 -8.50 16.67 5.57
N GLY A 568 -8.87 15.70 4.74
CA GLY A 568 -9.61 15.91 3.50
C GLY A 568 -11.11 16.06 3.78
N ALA A 569 -11.75 17.10 3.23
CA ALA A 569 -13.16 17.36 3.52
C ALA A 569 -14.12 16.34 2.89
N ASN A 570 -13.68 15.68 1.80
CA ASN A 570 -14.45 14.68 1.06
C ASN A 570 -14.12 13.24 1.44
N ASP A 571 -13.41 13.03 2.56
CA ASP A 571 -12.99 11.70 3.00
C ASP A 571 -14.22 10.80 3.28
N PRO A 572 -14.41 9.70 2.50
CA PRO A 572 -15.53 8.80 2.68
C PRO A 572 -15.28 7.69 3.72
N ARG A 573 -14.01 7.50 4.15
CA ARG A 573 -13.60 6.44 5.08
C ARG A 573 -13.56 6.94 6.51
N VAL A 574 -12.84 8.05 6.73
CA VAL A 574 -12.75 8.75 8.00
C VAL A 574 -13.34 10.15 7.81
N VAL A 575 -14.62 10.24 8.06
CA VAL A 575 -15.38 11.47 7.78
C VAL A 575 -14.83 12.66 8.56
N LYS A 576 -14.88 13.85 7.96
CA LYS A 576 -14.36 15.10 8.54
C LYS A 576 -14.78 15.34 10.00
N ALA A 577 -15.98 14.86 10.37
CA ALA A 577 -16.50 14.98 11.74
C ALA A 577 -15.60 14.28 12.80
N GLU A 578 -14.82 13.27 12.41
CA GLU A 578 -13.83 12.64 13.30
C GLU A 578 -12.79 13.67 13.78
N SER A 579 -12.22 14.41 12.82
CA SER A 579 -11.25 15.47 13.09
C SER A 579 -11.88 16.69 13.75
N ASP A 580 -13.07 17.12 13.33
CA ASP A 580 -13.78 18.28 13.93
C ASP A 580 -14.00 18.07 15.43
N ASP A 581 -14.49 16.88 15.83
CA ASP A 581 -14.84 16.58 17.21
C ASP A 581 -13.61 16.49 18.10
N ILE A 582 -12.54 15.79 17.66
CA ILE A 582 -11.32 15.67 18.48
C ILE A 582 -10.64 17.02 18.66
N ILE A 583 -10.57 17.85 17.59
CA ILE A 583 -10.02 19.21 17.66
C ILE A 583 -10.82 20.08 18.63
N ALA A 584 -12.15 20.05 18.53
CA ALA A 584 -13.02 20.81 19.43
C ALA A 584 -12.85 20.38 20.90
N ALA A 585 -12.65 19.09 21.14
CA ALA A 585 -12.45 18.55 22.49
C ALA A 585 -11.05 18.93 23.05
N VAL A 586 -9.99 18.77 22.26
CA VAL A 586 -8.61 19.02 22.72
C VAL A 586 -8.35 20.52 22.94
N ARG A 587 -8.94 21.40 22.14
CA ARG A 587 -8.83 22.87 22.35
C ARG A 587 -9.29 23.31 23.74
N LYS A 588 -10.24 22.61 24.36
CA LYS A 588 -10.72 22.91 25.74
C LYS A 588 -9.66 22.65 26.79
N ASN A 589 -8.63 21.87 26.49
CA ASN A 589 -7.54 21.56 27.43
C ASN A 589 -6.47 22.66 27.47
N GLY A 590 -6.54 23.68 26.60
CA GLY A 590 -5.55 24.76 26.52
C GLY A 590 -4.20 24.34 25.93
N VAL A 591 -4.13 23.19 25.27
CA VAL A 591 -2.92 22.74 24.55
C VAL A 591 -2.87 23.32 23.14
N PRO A 592 -1.67 23.51 22.56
CA PRO A 592 -1.54 23.95 21.17
C PRO A 592 -2.17 22.94 20.20
N VAL A 593 -3.09 23.38 19.36
CA VAL A 593 -3.80 22.57 18.37
C VAL A 593 -3.84 23.30 17.04
N GLU A 594 -3.27 22.68 16.01
CA GLU A 594 -3.35 23.12 14.61
C GLU A 594 -4.31 22.22 13.84
N TYR A 595 -5.06 22.79 12.90
CA TYR A 595 -6.00 22.03 12.07
C TYR A 595 -5.94 22.52 10.63
N VAL A 596 -5.52 21.63 9.71
CA VAL A 596 -5.40 21.89 8.28
C VAL A 596 -6.45 21.06 7.53
N ILE A 597 -7.33 21.74 6.79
CA ILE A 597 -8.42 21.11 6.03
C ILE A 597 -8.22 21.37 4.56
N PHE A 598 -8.29 20.32 3.74
CA PHE A 598 -8.26 20.39 2.28
C PHE A 598 -9.66 20.13 1.72
N PRO A 599 -10.35 21.18 1.21
CA PRO A 599 -11.75 21.08 0.79
C PRO A 599 -11.97 20.21 -0.45
N ASP A 600 -10.91 19.93 -1.18
CA ASP A 600 -10.90 19.23 -2.46
C ASP A 600 -10.09 17.92 -2.44
N GLU A 601 -9.88 17.34 -1.25
CA GLU A 601 -9.22 16.05 -1.04
C GLU A 601 -10.12 15.09 -0.25
N GLY A 602 -9.84 13.78 -0.44
CA GLY A 602 -10.48 12.68 0.27
C GLY A 602 -9.57 12.00 1.29
N HIS A 603 -9.59 10.65 1.32
CA HIS A 603 -8.73 9.83 2.19
C HIS A 603 -7.33 9.69 1.59
N GLY A 604 -6.57 10.78 1.58
CA GLY A 604 -5.26 10.94 0.98
C GLY A 604 -5.16 12.26 0.22
N PHE A 605 -3.97 12.84 0.19
CA PHE A 605 -3.74 14.12 -0.50
C PHE A 605 -3.06 13.82 -1.83
N THR A 606 -3.79 14.01 -2.93
CA THR A 606 -3.33 13.67 -4.28
C THR A 606 -2.75 14.87 -5.02
N LYS A 607 -3.10 16.09 -4.60
CA LYS A 607 -2.65 17.34 -5.22
C LYS A 607 -1.36 17.82 -4.56
N LYS A 608 -0.31 18.03 -5.34
CA LYS A 608 0.99 18.51 -4.82
C LYS A 608 0.86 19.79 -4.01
N LYS A 609 -0.02 20.71 -4.42
CA LYS A 609 -0.29 21.95 -3.69
C LYS A 609 -0.69 21.68 -2.24
N ASN A 610 -1.63 20.75 -2.03
CA ASN A 610 -2.14 20.39 -0.72
C ASN A 610 -1.08 19.60 0.08
N GLN A 611 -0.30 18.74 -0.59
CA GLN A 611 0.84 18.05 0.04
C GLN A 611 1.92 19.05 0.51
N ILE A 612 2.26 20.05 -0.30
CA ILE A 612 3.23 21.11 0.06
C ILE A 612 2.74 21.86 1.30
N GLU A 613 1.48 22.31 1.30
CA GLU A 613 0.88 23.02 2.43
C GLU A 613 0.87 22.16 3.69
N GLY A 614 0.36 20.93 3.61
CA GLY A 614 0.23 20.03 4.74
C GLY A 614 1.58 19.62 5.33
N TYR A 615 2.52 19.18 4.49
CA TYR A 615 3.82 18.70 4.99
C TYR A 615 4.71 19.84 5.47
N SER A 616 4.58 21.05 4.91
CA SER A 616 5.22 22.26 5.47
C SER A 616 4.66 22.59 6.86
N ALA A 617 3.34 22.54 7.02
CA ALA A 617 2.71 22.78 8.31
C ALA A 617 3.18 21.76 9.35
N VAL A 618 3.24 20.47 8.98
CA VAL A 618 3.75 19.40 9.86
C VAL A 618 5.20 19.65 10.26
N LEU A 619 6.11 19.95 9.32
CA LEU A 619 7.51 20.20 9.68
C LEU A 619 7.64 21.41 10.60
N LYS A 620 6.95 22.51 10.29
CA LYS A 620 6.94 23.72 11.14
C LYS A 620 6.44 23.41 12.56
N PHE A 621 5.38 22.62 12.66
CA PHE A 621 4.82 22.18 13.94
C PHE A 621 5.82 21.32 14.72
N LEU A 622 6.44 20.33 14.07
CA LEU A 622 7.48 19.48 14.67
C LEU A 622 8.69 20.33 15.12
N ASP A 623 9.19 21.24 14.28
CA ASP A 623 10.31 22.11 14.62
C ASP A 623 9.97 23.02 15.81
N THR A 624 8.77 23.56 15.91
CA THR A 624 8.32 24.40 17.02
C THR A 624 8.29 23.62 18.33
N HIS A 625 7.76 22.41 18.32
CA HIS A 625 7.49 21.68 19.56
C HIS A 625 8.58 20.66 19.95
N LEU A 626 9.40 20.20 19.00
CA LEU A 626 10.50 19.28 19.29
C LEU A 626 11.88 19.95 19.24
N LYS A 627 12.14 20.90 18.32
CA LYS A 627 13.43 21.59 18.22
C LYS A 627 13.46 22.92 18.98
N GLY A 628 12.36 23.67 19.00
CA GLY A 628 12.26 24.95 19.73
C GLY A 628 12.47 24.84 21.24
N LYS A 629 12.53 23.64 21.80
CA LYS A 629 12.99 23.34 23.15
C LYS A 629 14.52 23.22 23.29
N ALA A 630 15.30 23.63 22.28
CA ALA A 630 16.74 23.70 22.36
C ALA A 630 17.14 24.78 23.34
N ALA A 631 17.68 24.35 24.50
CA ALA A 631 18.41 25.18 25.47
C ALA A 631 17.70 26.48 25.92
N GLY A 632 16.49 26.38 26.38
CA GLY A 632 15.94 27.38 27.30
C GLY A 632 16.62 27.18 28.63
N THR A 633 17.56 28.07 28.92
CA THR A 633 18.10 28.39 30.23
C THR A 633 17.17 28.00 31.39
N ARG A 634 17.66 27.13 32.24
CA ARG A 634 17.25 27.14 33.66
C ARG A 634 17.91 28.28 34.36
#